data_719e403bb90722d8484220a1e0511235
#
_entry.id   719e403bb90722d8484220a1e0511235
#
_cell.length_a   1.000
_cell.length_b   1.000
_cell.length_c   1.000
_cell.angle_alpha   90.00
_cell.angle_beta   90.00
_cell.angle_gamma   90.00
#
_symmetry.space_group_name_H-M   'P 1'
#
loop_
_entity.id
_entity.type
_entity.pdbx_description
1 polymer ?
#
loop_
_entity_poly.entity_id
_entity_poly.type
_entity_poly.pdbx_seq_one_letter_code
_entity_poly.pdbx_strand_id
1 'polypeptide(L)'
;MNQPSASSRPLLNYVVEGQGKPLVLVHGVGANLQSWDQVVERMAPSYRILRVDLRGHGASSHIEEEYSLEKFAEDIIAVMDAEGIEKADLAGFSLGGLITQCLALNYPERFDRIAILSAVAARTDEERA
;
A
#
# COMPACT_ATOMS: atom_id res chain seq x y z
N MET A 1 -16.52 16.64 -19.96
CA MET A 1 -15.53 16.28 -18.95
C MET A 1 -14.65 15.13 -19.42
N ASN A 2 -13.38 15.30 -19.25
CA ASN A 2 -12.46 14.29 -19.72
C ASN A 2 -12.43 13.08 -18.79
N GLN A 3 -12.51 11.91 -19.39
CA GLN A 3 -12.26 10.68 -18.68
C GLN A 3 -10.76 10.56 -18.43
N PRO A 4 -10.34 10.07 -17.25
CA PRO A 4 -8.93 9.76 -17.08
C PRO A 4 -8.52 8.74 -18.14
N SER A 5 -7.33 8.90 -18.68
CA SER A 5 -6.81 7.89 -19.59
C SER A 5 -6.60 6.58 -18.82
N ALA A 6 -6.51 5.48 -19.55
CA ALA A 6 -6.25 4.20 -18.90
C ALA A 6 -4.96 4.23 -18.08
N SER A 7 -3.95 4.99 -18.53
CA SER A 7 -2.68 5.08 -17.82
C SER A 7 -2.76 5.90 -16.54
N SER A 8 -3.79 6.76 -16.37
CA SER A 8 -3.96 7.55 -15.15
C SER A 8 -4.93 6.93 -14.15
N ARG A 9 -5.55 5.82 -14.50
CA ARG A 9 -6.44 5.10 -13.60
C ARG A 9 -5.64 4.22 -12.67
N PRO A 10 -6.00 4.17 -11.37
CA PRO A 10 -5.39 3.19 -10.49
C PRO A 10 -5.67 1.78 -11.00
N LEU A 11 -4.66 0.93 -11.01
CA LEU A 11 -4.80 -0.46 -11.41
C LEU A 11 -5.26 -1.33 -10.25
N LEU A 12 -5.19 -0.82 -9.05
CA LEU A 12 -5.42 -1.61 -7.85
C LEU A 12 -6.87 -1.59 -7.43
N ASN A 13 -7.33 -2.73 -6.96
CA ASN A 13 -8.54 -2.79 -6.16
C ASN A 13 -8.21 -2.22 -4.79
N TYR A 14 -9.07 -1.39 -4.23
CA TYR A 14 -8.82 -0.81 -2.93
C TYR A 14 -10.12 -0.43 -2.23
N VAL A 15 -10.01 -0.22 -0.92
CA VAL A 15 -11.12 0.20 -0.08
C VAL A 15 -10.64 1.37 0.78
N VAL A 16 -11.48 2.39 0.90
CA VAL A 16 -11.25 3.49 1.84
C VAL A 16 -12.38 3.47 2.85
N GLU A 17 -12.06 3.47 4.13
CA GLU A 17 -13.05 3.39 5.20
C GLU A 17 -12.57 4.11 6.44
N GLY A 18 -13.51 4.45 7.32
CA GLY A 18 -13.18 5.19 8.52
C GLY A 18 -13.11 6.69 8.28
N GLN A 19 -12.73 7.41 9.33
CA GLN A 19 -12.62 8.87 9.25
C GLN A 19 -11.51 9.34 10.18
N GLY A 20 -10.86 10.40 9.79
CA GLY A 20 -9.77 10.98 10.54
C GLY A 20 -8.51 11.10 9.69
N LYS A 21 -7.36 10.94 10.34
CA LYS A 21 -6.08 11.06 9.65
C LYS A 21 -5.91 9.92 8.65
N PRO A 22 -5.45 10.20 7.42
CA PRO A 22 -5.24 9.12 6.45
C PRO A 22 -4.15 8.13 6.89
N LEU A 23 -4.44 6.85 6.67
CA LEU A 23 -3.53 5.74 6.94
C LEU A 23 -3.57 4.78 5.77
N VAL A 24 -2.42 4.48 5.18
CA VAL A 24 -2.30 3.52 4.07
C VAL A 24 -1.72 2.22 4.60
N LEU A 25 -2.38 1.10 4.27
CA LEU A 25 -1.97 -0.24 4.69
C LEU A 25 -1.60 -1.09 3.49
N VAL A 26 -0.41 -1.71 3.53
CA VAL A 26 0.13 -2.48 2.42
C VAL A 26 0.42 -3.91 2.87
N HIS A 27 -0.29 -4.88 2.28
CA HIS A 27 -0.19 -6.28 2.68
C HIS A 27 1.08 -6.98 2.17
N GLY A 28 1.29 -8.22 2.63
CA GLY A 28 2.42 -9.03 2.21
C GLY A 28 2.14 -9.86 0.96
N VAL A 29 3.18 -10.55 0.50
CA VAL A 29 3.09 -11.41 -0.68
C VAL A 29 2.09 -12.56 -0.43
N GLY A 30 1.26 -12.85 -1.43
CA GLY A 30 0.26 -13.90 -1.32
C GLY A 30 -0.96 -13.54 -0.49
N ALA A 31 -1.01 -12.33 0.07
CA ALA A 31 -2.12 -11.84 0.88
C ALA A 31 -3.01 -10.91 0.05
N ASN A 32 -3.84 -10.14 0.71
CA ASN A 32 -4.72 -9.18 0.07
C ASN A 32 -5.15 -8.14 1.11
N LEU A 33 -6.01 -7.19 0.70
CA LEU A 33 -6.42 -6.12 1.60
C LEU A 33 -7.18 -6.59 2.84
N GLN A 34 -7.80 -7.77 2.78
CA GLN A 34 -8.52 -8.34 3.94
C GLN A 34 -7.58 -8.79 5.04
N SER A 35 -6.29 -8.91 4.77
CA SER A 35 -5.31 -9.20 5.82
C SER A 35 -5.35 -8.16 6.93
N TRP A 36 -5.84 -6.97 6.65
CA TRP A 36 -5.90 -5.87 7.59
C TRP A 36 -7.25 -5.71 8.31
N ASP A 37 -8.18 -6.65 8.12
CA ASP A 37 -9.54 -6.51 8.67
C ASP A 37 -9.56 -6.20 10.15
N GLN A 38 -8.75 -6.91 10.96
CA GLN A 38 -8.72 -6.71 12.40
C GLN A 38 -8.13 -5.35 12.79
N VAL A 39 -7.13 -4.92 12.05
CA VAL A 39 -6.51 -3.60 12.27
C VAL A 39 -7.52 -2.50 11.95
N VAL A 40 -8.19 -2.62 10.82
CA VAL A 40 -9.20 -1.65 10.39
C VAL A 40 -10.31 -1.54 11.42
N GLU A 41 -10.81 -2.67 11.92
CA GLU A 41 -11.87 -2.67 12.93
C GLU A 41 -11.52 -1.82 14.13
N ARG A 42 -10.26 -1.83 14.56
CA ARG A 42 -9.81 -1.09 15.72
C ARG A 42 -9.47 0.36 15.42
N MET A 43 -9.00 0.64 14.22
CA MET A 43 -8.44 1.96 13.89
C MET A 43 -9.38 2.86 13.09
N ALA A 44 -10.36 2.30 12.41
CA ALA A 44 -11.26 3.09 11.57
C ALA A 44 -11.99 4.24 12.30
N PRO A 45 -12.32 4.13 13.58
CA PRO A 45 -12.93 5.27 14.28
C PRO A 45 -12.04 6.51 14.33
N SER A 46 -10.71 6.34 14.24
CA SER A 46 -9.75 7.44 14.38
C SER A 46 -8.95 7.74 13.12
N TYR A 47 -9.05 6.86 12.11
CA TYR A 47 -8.27 6.98 10.88
C TYR A 47 -9.14 6.75 9.66
N ARG A 48 -8.84 7.50 8.60
CA ARG A 48 -9.37 7.21 7.28
C ARG A 48 -8.38 6.24 6.63
N ILE A 49 -8.78 4.99 6.49
CA ILE A 49 -7.88 3.92 6.12
C ILE A 49 -8.04 3.56 4.65
N LEU A 50 -6.93 3.64 3.90
CA LEU A 50 -6.81 3.14 2.54
C LEU A 50 -6.07 1.82 2.60
N ARG A 51 -6.71 0.75 2.15
CA ARG A 51 -6.03 -0.53 1.99
C ARG A 51 -6.21 -1.02 0.56
N VAL A 52 -5.13 -1.55 0.00
CA VAL A 52 -5.06 -1.93 -1.40
C VAL A 52 -4.79 -3.41 -1.53
N ASP A 53 -5.24 -3.98 -2.66
CA ASP A 53 -4.70 -5.25 -3.16
C ASP A 53 -3.56 -4.89 -4.08
N LEU A 54 -2.37 -5.41 -3.80
CA LEU A 54 -1.21 -5.13 -4.64
C LEU A 54 -1.41 -5.68 -6.04
N ARG A 55 -0.67 -5.13 -7.00
CA ARG A 55 -0.64 -5.60 -8.37
C ARG A 55 -0.49 -7.12 -8.40
N GLY A 56 -1.38 -7.80 -9.12
CA GLY A 56 -1.38 -9.26 -9.22
C GLY A 56 -1.90 -10.00 -8.00
N HIS A 57 -2.40 -9.28 -6.99
CA HIS A 57 -2.93 -9.87 -5.75
C HIS A 57 -4.42 -9.55 -5.60
N GLY A 58 -5.13 -10.39 -4.86
CA GLY A 58 -6.55 -10.16 -4.58
C GLY A 58 -7.33 -9.88 -5.85
N ALA A 59 -8.09 -8.78 -5.86
CA ALA A 59 -8.90 -8.39 -7.01
C ALA A 59 -8.21 -7.38 -7.92
N SER A 60 -6.92 -7.09 -7.68
CA SER A 60 -6.17 -6.17 -8.54
C SER A 60 -5.75 -6.84 -9.83
N SER A 61 -5.61 -6.02 -10.89
CA SER A 61 -5.23 -6.52 -12.19
C SER A 61 -3.88 -7.22 -12.19
N HIS A 62 -3.80 -8.33 -12.89
CA HIS A 62 -2.53 -8.98 -13.18
C HIS A 62 -1.99 -8.37 -14.48
N ILE A 63 -0.76 -7.92 -14.44
CA ILE A 63 -0.10 -7.30 -15.58
C ILE A 63 1.13 -8.11 -15.93
N GLU A 64 1.25 -8.47 -17.20
CA GLU A 64 2.38 -9.24 -17.70
C GLU A 64 3.58 -8.34 -17.96
N GLU A 65 4.10 -7.77 -16.91
CA GLU A 65 5.34 -7.03 -16.98
C GLU A 65 6.10 -7.27 -15.68
N GLU A 66 7.38 -6.93 -15.70
CA GLU A 66 8.22 -7.16 -14.55
C GLU A 66 7.74 -6.36 -13.35
N TYR A 67 7.55 -7.04 -12.22
CA TYR A 67 7.18 -6.39 -10.98
C TYR A 67 8.45 -5.86 -10.30
N SER A 68 8.36 -4.67 -9.75
CA SER A 68 9.44 -4.07 -8.99
C SER A 68 8.85 -3.29 -7.82
N LEU A 69 9.68 -2.99 -6.84
CA LEU A 69 9.23 -2.17 -5.71
C LEU A 69 8.75 -0.80 -6.19
N GLU A 70 9.42 -0.23 -7.20
CA GLU A 70 9.05 1.05 -7.77
C GLU A 70 7.67 1.00 -8.42
N LYS A 71 7.35 -0.08 -9.12
CA LYS A 71 6.04 -0.25 -9.75
C LYS A 71 4.93 -0.39 -8.70
N PHE A 72 5.16 -1.18 -7.66
CA PHE A 72 4.22 -1.29 -6.56
C PHE A 72 4.00 0.07 -5.90
N ALA A 73 5.08 0.82 -5.68
CA ALA A 73 4.98 2.14 -5.06
C ALA A 73 4.19 3.12 -5.94
N GLU A 74 4.47 3.14 -7.24
CA GLU A 74 3.75 4.00 -8.18
C GLU A 74 2.25 3.71 -8.17
N ASP A 75 1.88 2.43 -8.11
CA ASP A 75 0.47 2.05 -8.05
C ASP A 75 -0.22 2.63 -6.82
N ILE A 76 0.44 2.57 -5.67
CA ILE A 76 -0.13 3.09 -4.42
C ILE A 76 -0.26 4.60 -4.47
N ILE A 77 0.74 5.30 -5.00
CA ILE A 77 0.66 6.75 -5.17
C ILE A 77 -0.50 7.13 -6.09
N ALA A 78 -0.72 6.36 -7.16
CA ALA A 78 -1.84 6.60 -8.06
C ALA A 78 -3.19 6.48 -7.34
N VAL A 79 -3.33 5.50 -6.44
CA VAL A 79 -4.56 5.36 -5.65
C VAL A 79 -4.71 6.53 -4.68
N MET A 80 -3.64 6.93 -4.01
CA MET A 80 -3.67 8.09 -3.11
C MET A 80 -4.12 9.33 -3.85
N ASP A 81 -3.57 9.56 -5.04
CA ASP A 81 -3.93 10.72 -5.85
C ASP A 81 -5.40 10.68 -6.26
N ALA A 82 -5.89 9.50 -6.65
CA ALA A 82 -7.29 9.33 -7.03
C ALA A 82 -8.24 9.63 -5.87
N GLU A 83 -7.81 9.36 -4.63
CA GLU A 83 -8.62 9.59 -3.43
C GLU A 83 -8.36 10.94 -2.78
N GLY A 84 -7.52 11.76 -3.37
CA GLY A 84 -7.20 13.07 -2.82
C GLY A 84 -6.40 13.03 -1.53
N ILE A 85 -5.65 11.97 -1.30
CA ILE A 85 -4.83 11.82 -0.10
C ILE A 85 -3.44 12.38 -0.39
N GLU A 86 -3.17 13.57 0.12
CA GLU A 86 -1.88 14.20 -0.11
C GLU A 86 -0.81 13.64 0.82
N LYS A 87 -1.17 13.38 2.06
CA LYS A 87 -0.23 12.91 3.07
C LYS A 87 -0.92 11.93 4.01
N ALA A 88 -0.22 10.86 4.35
CA ALA A 88 -0.79 9.79 5.17
C ALA A 88 0.27 9.18 6.08
N ASP A 89 -0.20 8.47 7.11
CA ASP A 89 0.62 7.50 7.80
C ASP A 89 0.64 6.24 6.95
N LEU A 90 1.66 5.42 7.11
CA LEU A 90 1.88 4.27 6.24
C LEU A 90 2.35 3.09 7.06
N ALA A 91 1.75 1.92 6.83
CA ALA A 91 2.20 0.68 7.46
C ALA A 91 2.22 -0.43 6.42
N GLY A 92 3.26 -1.24 6.45
CA GLY A 92 3.40 -2.36 5.53
C GLY A 92 3.91 -3.60 6.22
N PHE A 93 3.45 -4.76 5.76
CA PHE A 93 3.81 -6.06 6.31
C PHE A 93 4.55 -6.90 5.26
N SER A 94 5.71 -7.45 5.61
CA SER A 94 6.50 -8.33 4.74
C SER A 94 6.89 -7.60 3.44
N LEU A 95 6.41 -8.06 2.28
CA LEU A 95 6.61 -7.35 1.02
C LEU A 95 6.09 -5.91 1.11
N GLY A 96 4.95 -5.73 1.75
CA GLY A 96 4.41 -4.39 2.01
C GLY A 96 5.37 -3.53 2.81
N GLY A 97 6.18 -4.13 3.69
CA GLY A 97 7.21 -3.42 4.42
C GLY A 97 8.34 -2.92 3.52
N LEU A 98 8.74 -3.72 2.54
CA LEU A 98 9.73 -3.29 1.56
C LEU A 98 9.18 -2.18 0.68
N ILE A 99 7.92 -2.30 0.27
CA ILE A 99 7.25 -1.27 -0.53
C ILE A 99 7.15 0.03 0.28
N THR A 100 6.87 -0.10 1.58
CA THR A 100 6.82 1.04 2.49
C THR A 100 8.17 1.78 2.53
N GLN A 101 9.27 1.04 2.58
CA GLN A 101 10.60 1.65 2.52
C GLN A 101 10.80 2.41 1.20
N CYS A 102 10.39 1.80 0.09
CA CYS A 102 10.50 2.42 -1.23
C CYS A 102 9.67 3.71 -1.29
N LEU A 103 8.44 3.66 -0.77
CA LEU A 103 7.57 4.83 -0.72
C LEU A 103 8.19 5.95 0.12
N ALA A 104 8.72 5.61 1.29
CA ALA A 104 9.32 6.59 2.19
C ALA A 104 10.55 7.25 1.56
N LEU A 105 11.35 6.50 0.83
CA LEU A 105 12.56 7.03 0.20
C LEU A 105 12.27 7.89 -1.02
N ASN A 106 11.28 7.52 -1.81
CA ASN A 106 11.01 8.19 -3.08
C ASN A 106 9.91 9.25 -3.01
N TYR A 107 9.04 9.18 -2.00
CA TYR A 107 7.92 10.10 -1.83
C TYR A 107 7.84 10.61 -0.37
N PRO A 108 8.94 11.10 0.18
CA PRO A 108 8.96 11.44 1.63
C PRO A 108 7.93 12.51 2.03
N GLU A 109 7.55 13.38 1.10
CA GLU A 109 6.57 14.42 1.37
C GLU A 109 5.14 13.89 1.49
N ARG A 110 4.92 12.65 1.10
CA ARG A 110 3.58 12.04 1.09
C ARG A 110 3.28 11.26 2.37
N PHE A 111 4.28 11.04 3.21
CA PHE A 111 4.11 10.19 4.39
C PHE A 111 4.61 10.87 5.65
N ASP A 112 3.89 10.64 6.75
CA ASP A 112 4.17 11.26 8.04
C ASP A 112 4.83 10.25 8.98
N ARG A 113 4.05 9.28 9.47
CA ARG A 113 4.57 8.20 10.32
C ARG A 113 4.60 6.92 9.51
N ILE A 114 5.62 6.09 9.76
CA ILE A 114 5.82 4.87 8.99
C ILE A 114 6.06 3.71 9.93
N ALA A 115 5.33 2.62 9.73
CA ALA A 115 5.53 1.38 10.47
C ALA A 115 5.85 0.25 9.48
N ILE A 116 6.93 -0.46 9.74
CA ILE A 116 7.36 -1.59 8.93
C ILE A 116 7.28 -2.84 9.81
N LEU A 117 6.43 -3.78 9.40
CA LEU A 117 6.14 -4.96 10.19
C LEU A 117 6.71 -6.19 9.51
N SER A 118 7.59 -6.92 10.20
CA SER A 118 8.16 -8.19 9.73
C SER A 118 8.75 -8.12 8.33
N ALA A 119 9.40 -7.00 7.99
CA ALA A 119 10.06 -6.85 6.70
C ALA A 119 11.26 -7.79 6.62
N VAL A 120 11.57 -8.27 5.40
CA VAL A 120 12.56 -9.31 5.16
C VAL A 120 13.94 -8.73 4.83
N ALA A 121 14.17 -7.47 5.05
CA ALA A 121 15.44 -6.83 4.73
C ALA A 121 16.57 -7.35 5.63
N ALA A 122 17.75 -7.57 5.05
CA ALA A 122 18.98 -7.86 5.77
C ALA A 122 18.92 -9.10 6.68
N ARG A 123 18.19 -10.13 6.31
CA ARG A 123 18.12 -11.36 7.10
C ARG A 123 19.36 -12.20 6.88
N THR A 124 19.84 -12.82 7.96
CA THR A 124 20.93 -13.77 7.86
C THR A 124 20.41 -15.14 7.41
N ASP A 125 21.31 -16.03 7.01
CA ASP A 125 20.92 -17.38 6.63
C ASP A 125 20.29 -18.14 7.79
N GLU A 126 20.75 -17.90 9.01
CA GLU A 126 20.18 -18.52 10.20
C GLU A 126 18.74 -18.08 10.42
N GLU A 127 18.45 -16.82 10.18
CA GLU A 127 17.11 -16.29 10.33
C GLU A 127 16.14 -16.86 9.29
N ARG A 128 16.67 -17.31 8.18
CA ARG A 128 15.85 -17.91 7.10
C ARG A 128 15.63 -19.39 7.29
N ALA A 129 16.43 -20.00 8.11
CA ALA A 129 16.39 -21.46 8.31
C ALA A 129 15.12 -21.92 9.02
#